data_26444a150d501291e7910eea7c660563
#
_entry.id   26444a150d501291e7910eea7c660563
#
_cell.length_a   1.000
_cell.length_b   1.000
_cell.length_c   1.000
_cell.angle_alpha   90.00
_cell.angle_beta   90.00
_cell.angle_gamma   90.00
#
_symmetry.space_group_name_H-M   'P 1'
#
loop_
_entity.id
_entity.type
_entity.pdbx_description
1 polymer ?
#
loop_
_entity_poly.entity_id
_entity_poly.type
_entity_poly.pdbx_seq_one_letter_code
_entity_poly.pdbx_strand_id
1 'polypeptide(L)'
;MMIHHSSRTPDEQGFTLVELLIVTMILPLIVGAISVALVAVFSLQSSVTHRIAGSGDAQVMSSVFVKDVQSASQITTQAAPQCGTGGTQLLGLEWNLAGGTYDTVVSYVEVPVTSGSTTTYSLLRDLCTGGSVTPSSTLGLSYDLNTSGTTVGLCTTGVTNCTGSSSSWESVSGVSGVQFTVAELKSGYTFTLFASPRVTTSFATGSGPGNGVPYAPFSLLGTGQCSTPGAAASAPVLSIGNGTLSINEVLNGTTNYGTGVLGIQSTCSGSVTVANNGVLAAGEVATADPGLNSVTAANNASAPTYEAYNTQLANPFVGLAAPQPVAGAPSYPLTNPTYAYPCPIDAYGIYECPPGDYTQPVTFPNGSVVDFTGSQGSTYYFENGLSIPNGATVYLGGGNYIFAGSGSSFSTGTDHVQIFSSQFNPTSGSSTPTQVLLYVQSGSATFGNNITIDLTGQPSYEGVTVWDAAATMTSNDTVAVNPLTLGNNGAAGYGTYGGIYVPTGEVLDSENGTLTADFIVAYAAVFTNGLNVNITSTPPFP
;
A
#
# COMPACT_ATOMS: atom_id res chain seq x y z
N MET A 1 80.57 26.02 -24.81
CA MET A 1 79.73 25.65 -25.95
C MET A 1 78.59 26.65 -25.98
N MET A 2 78.72 27.73 -26.72
CA MET A 2 77.74 28.83 -26.83
C MET A 2 76.75 28.48 -27.90
N ILE A 3 75.48 28.33 -27.55
CA ILE A 3 74.39 28.12 -28.49
C ILE A 3 73.82 29.50 -28.82
N HIS A 4 74.07 29.93 -30.10
CA HIS A 4 73.47 31.11 -30.65
C HIS A 4 71.99 30.88 -30.94
N HIS A 5 71.12 31.58 -30.20
CA HIS A 5 69.71 31.68 -30.57
C HIS A 5 69.56 32.83 -31.63
N SER A 6 69.32 32.39 -32.83
CA SER A 6 68.89 33.29 -33.90
C SER A 6 67.41 33.66 -33.71
N SER A 7 67.16 34.88 -33.26
CA SER A 7 65.80 35.45 -33.19
C SER A 7 65.35 35.78 -34.64
N ARG A 8 64.50 34.96 -35.23
CA ARG A 8 63.73 35.31 -36.44
C ARG A 8 62.70 36.35 -36.03
N THR A 9 62.83 37.54 -36.54
CA THR A 9 61.80 38.57 -36.55
C THR A 9 60.64 38.04 -37.40
N PRO A 10 59.39 38.02 -36.88
CA PRO A 10 58.24 37.67 -37.70
C PRO A 10 58.09 38.77 -38.80
N ASP A 11 58.03 38.34 -40.05
CA ASP A 11 57.63 39.16 -41.16
C ASP A 11 56.27 39.80 -40.87
N GLU A 12 56.26 41.10 -40.63
CA GLU A 12 55.06 41.92 -40.56
C GLU A 12 54.46 42.04 -41.98
N GLN A 13 53.72 40.98 -42.39
CA GLN A 13 52.94 41.08 -43.61
C GLN A 13 51.73 41.98 -43.32
N GLY A 14 51.78 43.20 -43.78
CA GLY A 14 50.66 44.14 -43.66
C GLY A 14 49.43 43.63 -44.38
N PHE A 15 48.29 43.78 -43.76
CA PHE A 15 46.99 43.43 -44.33
C PHE A 15 46.75 44.15 -45.65
N THR A 16 46.32 43.41 -46.66
CA THR A 16 45.91 44.00 -47.91
C THR A 16 44.56 44.74 -47.73
N LEU A 17 44.37 45.83 -48.52
CA LEU A 17 43.14 46.62 -48.48
C LEU A 17 41.89 45.75 -48.77
N VAL A 18 42.05 44.70 -49.58
CA VAL A 18 40.98 43.73 -49.91
C VAL A 18 40.65 42.84 -48.75
N GLU A 19 41.63 42.35 -47.98
CA GLU A 19 41.40 41.56 -46.77
C GLU A 19 40.63 42.34 -45.67
N LEU A 20 41.02 43.64 -45.50
CA LEU A 20 40.31 44.51 -44.57
C LEU A 20 38.84 44.72 -44.98
N LEU A 21 38.59 44.90 -46.30
CA LEU A 21 37.24 45.09 -46.83
C LEU A 21 36.37 43.84 -46.67
N ILE A 22 36.93 42.66 -46.89
CA ILE A 22 36.21 41.38 -46.66
C ILE A 22 35.91 41.19 -45.20
N VAL A 23 36.88 41.45 -44.31
CA VAL A 23 36.65 41.30 -42.85
C VAL A 23 35.58 42.27 -42.34
N THR A 24 35.58 43.53 -42.80
CA THR A 24 34.56 44.52 -42.40
C THR A 24 33.17 44.20 -42.94
N MET A 25 33.06 43.48 -44.07
CA MET A 25 31.74 42.95 -44.52
C MET A 25 31.25 41.70 -43.79
N ILE A 26 32.17 40.80 -43.50
CA ILE A 26 31.80 39.51 -42.88
C ILE A 26 31.57 39.62 -41.33
N LEU A 27 32.38 40.47 -40.68
CA LEU A 27 32.31 40.62 -39.21
C LEU A 27 30.91 41.04 -38.69
N PRO A 28 30.24 42.05 -39.29
CA PRO A 28 28.87 42.41 -38.85
C PRO A 28 27.85 41.31 -39.06
N LEU A 29 27.98 40.51 -40.11
CA LEU A 29 27.11 39.36 -40.37
C LEU A 29 27.27 38.28 -39.30
N ILE A 30 28.51 37.97 -38.94
CA ILE A 30 28.80 36.99 -37.89
C ILE A 30 28.30 37.49 -36.53
N VAL A 31 28.61 38.73 -36.17
CA VAL A 31 28.16 39.35 -34.91
C VAL A 31 26.64 39.42 -34.85
N GLY A 32 25.98 39.78 -35.96
CA GLY A 32 24.52 39.78 -36.06
C GLY A 32 23.91 38.40 -35.83
N ALA A 33 24.45 37.38 -36.48
CA ALA A 33 23.99 36.00 -36.31
C ALA A 33 24.17 35.48 -34.87
N ILE A 34 25.33 35.76 -34.26
CA ILE A 34 25.60 35.39 -32.87
C ILE A 34 24.65 36.13 -31.90
N SER A 35 24.39 37.42 -32.14
CA SER A 35 23.49 38.21 -31.33
C SER A 35 22.07 37.68 -31.35
N VAL A 36 21.53 37.33 -32.52
CA VAL A 36 20.20 36.70 -32.66
C VAL A 36 20.15 35.34 -31.95
N ALA A 37 21.19 34.52 -32.13
CA ALA A 37 21.29 33.22 -31.46
C ALA A 37 21.32 33.38 -29.93
N LEU A 38 22.07 34.33 -29.38
CA LEU A 38 22.14 34.62 -27.95
C LEU A 38 20.80 35.07 -27.40
N VAL A 39 20.09 35.99 -28.08
CA VAL A 39 18.75 36.43 -27.67
C VAL A 39 17.78 35.26 -27.66
N ALA A 40 17.81 34.38 -28.67
CA ALA A 40 16.99 33.19 -28.72
C ALA A 40 17.27 32.20 -27.55
N VAL A 41 18.55 31.98 -27.22
CA VAL A 41 18.97 31.13 -26.09
C VAL A 41 18.48 31.71 -24.76
N PHE A 42 18.67 33.00 -24.52
CA PHE A 42 18.21 33.63 -23.27
C PHE A 42 16.67 33.61 -23.11
N SER A 43 15.93 33.79 -24.21
CA SER A 43 14.46 33.68 -24.15
C SER A 43 13.98 32.26 -23.86
N LEU A 44 14.64 31.24 -24.42
CA LEU A 44 14.36 29.84 -24.15
C LEU A 44 14.74 29.44 -22.71
N GLN A 45 15.88 29.94 -22.22
CA GLN A 45 16.36 29.62 -20.88
C GLN A 45 15.36 30.02 -19.79
N SER A 46 14.73 31.18 -19.88
CA SER A 46 13.71 31.63 -18.95
C SER A 46 12.51 30.65 -18.92
N SER A 47 11.99 30.26 -20.08
CA SER A 47 10.87 29.32 -20.19
C SER A 47 11.21 27.93 -19.64
N VAL A 48 12.40 27.42 -19.89
CA VAL A 48 12.84 26.12 -19.38
C VAL A 48 13.00 26.16 -17.86
N THR A 49 13.60 27.22 -17.31
CA THR A 49 13.78 27.38 -15.86
C THR A 49 12.43 27.40 -15.12
N HIS A 50 11.45 28.14 -15.64
CA HIS A 50 10.11 28.17 -15.03
C HIS A 50 9.39 26.80 -15.11
N ARG A 51 9.54 26.06 -16.21
CA ARG A 51 8.97 24.72 -16.34
C ARG A 51 9.60 23.71 -15.38
N ILE A 52 10.91 23.79 -15.17
CA ILE A 52 11.61 22.94 -14.20
C ILE A 52 11.13 23.27 -12.78
N ALA A 53 11.00 24.55 -12.43
CA ALA A 53 10.47 24.97 -11.14
C ALA A 53 9.04 24.45 -10.92
N GLY A 54 8.13 24.64 -11.89
CA GLY A 54 6.75 24.14 -11.80
C GLY A 54 6.66 22.61 -11.71
N SER A 55 7.58 21.88 -12.40
CA SER A 55 7.65 20.43 -12.24
C SER A 55 8.11 20.03 -10.83
N GLY A 56 9.02 20.79 -10.22
CA GLY A 56 9.44 20.59 -8.82
C GLY A 56 8.28 20.84 -7.85
N ASP A 57 7.54 21.93 -8.04
CA ASP A 57 6.36 22.26 -7.24
C ASP A 57 5.28 21.17 -7.35
N ALA A 58 5.04 20.65 -8.56
CA ALA A 58 4.11 19.54 -8.79
C ALA A 58 4.51 18.26 -8.03
N GLN A 59 5.82 17.93 -7.98
CA GLN A 59 6.31 16.77 -7.24
C GLN A 59 6.12 16.94 -5.73
N VAL A 60 6.48 18.10 -5.18
CA VAL A 60 6.30 18.39 -3.75
C VAL A 60 4.82 18.32 -3.40
N MET A 61 3.98 19.02 -4.16
CA MET A 61 2.54 19.04 -3.93
C MET A 61 1.92 17.64 -4.03
N SER A 62 2.30 16.84 -5.03
CA SER A 62 1.80 15.48 -5.19
C SER A 62 2.07 14.62 -3.96
N SER A 63 3.27 14.72 -3.39
CA SER A 63 3.68 13.91 -2.24
C SER A 63 2.87 14.19 -0.98
N VAL A 64 2.50 15.47 -0.74
CA VAL A 64 1.74 15.88 0.46
C VAL A 64 0.24 15.83 0.24
N PHE A 65 -0.25 16.23 -0.95
CA PHE A 65 -1.67 16.28 -1.27
C PHE A 65 -2.35 14.92 -1.19
N VAL A 66 -1.74 13.90 -1.83
CA VAL A 66 -2.29 12.54 -1.80
C VAL A 66 -2.37 12.01 -0.38
N LYS A 67 -1.32 12.24 0.42
CA LYS A 67 -1.27 11.83 1.82
C LYS A 67 -2.35 12.53 2.67
N ASP A 68 -2.48 13.85 2.51
CA ASP A 68 -3.45 14.63 3.27
C ASP A 68 -4.90 14.22 2.94
N VAL A 69 -5.22 14.06 1.64
CA VAL A 69 -6.54 13.62 1.20
C VAL A 69 -6.86 12.21 1.69
N GLN A 70 -5.88 11.30 1.64
CA GLN A 70 -6.05 9.94 2.17
C GLN A 70 -6.23 9.90 3.69
N SER A 71 -5.67 10.86 4.40
CA SER A 71 -5.82 10.95 5.87
C SER A 71 -7.11 11.64 6.29
N ALA A 72 -7.77 12.37 5.39
CA ALA A 72 -8.92 13.18 5.71
C ALA A 72 -10.12 12.34 6.15
N SER A 73 -10.77 12.78 7.22
CA SER A 73 -12.09 12.30 7.68
C SER A 73 -13.22 13.22 7.22
N GLN A 74 -12.91 14.50 7.09
CA GLN A 74 -13.83 15.51 6.53
C GLN A 74 -13.09 16.43 5.56
N ILE A 75 -13.84 16.95 4.61
CA ILE A 75 -13.36 17.81 3.53
C ILE A 75 -14.27 19.02 3.40
N THR A 76 -13.67 20.18 3.13
CA THR A 76 -14.41 21.41 2.80
C THR A 76 -13.68 22.20 1.72
N THR A 77 -14.44 22.92 0.89
CA THR A 77 -13.92 23.94 -0.03
C THR A 77 -14.37 25.34 0.39
N GLN A 78 -14.71 25.53 1.67
CA GLN A 78 -15.05 26.82 2.23
C GLN A 78 -13.88 27.80 2.09
N ALA A 79 -14.15 29.01 1.63
CA ALA A 79 -13.11 30.01 1.34
C ALA A 79 -12.38 30.56 2.58
N ALA A 80 -13.00 30.48 3.76
CA ALA A 80 -12.38 30.91 5.01
C ALA A 80 -11.39 29.82 5.49
N PRO A 81 -10.09 30.14 5.70
CA PRO A 81 -9.14 29.18 6.19
C PRO A 81 -9.54 28.59 7.54
N GLN A 82 -9.49 27.28 7.65
CA GLN A 82 -9.77 26.56 8.90
C GLN A 82 -8.51 26.42 9.75
N CYS A 83 -7.34 26.48 9.11
CA CYS A 83 -6.04 26.56 9.71
C CYS A 83 -5.29 27.76 9.11
N GLY A 84 -4.75 28.63 9.95
CA GLY A 84 -4.14 29.90 9.52
C GLY A 84 -5.13 31.06 9.41
N THR A 85 -4.61 32.26 9.17
CA THR A 85 -5.44 33.51 9.16
C THR A 85 -5.33 34.31 7.89
N GLY A 86 -4.60 33.83 6.87
CA GLY A 86 -4.32 34.61 5.66
C GLY A 86 -4.82 33.93 4.38
N GLY A 87 -5.29 34.73 3.42
CA GLY A 87 -5.63 34.26 2.09
C GLY A 87 -7.01 33.63 1.93
N THR A 88 -7.19 32.94 0.80
CA THR A 88 -8.43 32.22 0.45
C THR A 88 -8.17 30.72 0.47
N GLN A 89 -8.91 29.97 1.28
CA GLN A 89 -8.80 28.52 1.30
C GLN A 89 -9.42 27.94 0.02
N LEU A 90 -8.68 27.04 -0.62
CA LEU A 90 -9.16 26.26 -1.75
C LEU A 90 -9.64 24.87 -1.29
N LEU A 91 -8.95 24.29 -0.30
CA LEU A 91 -9.26 22.99 0.26
C LEU A 91 -8.94 22.98 1.75
N GLY A 92 -9.87 22.51 2.56
CA GLY A 92 -9.69 22.19 3.97
C GLY A 92 -9.89 20.70 4.19
N LEU A 93 -9.01 20.12 4.97
CA LEU A 93 -9.01 18.70 5.34
C LEU A 93 -8.84 18.59 6.85
N GLU A 94 -9.60 17.69 7.49
CA GLU A 94 -9.43 17.44 8.92
C GLU A 94 -9.50 15.94 9.25
N TRP A 95 -8.71 15.54 10.25
CA TRP A 95 -8.65 14.16 10.76
C TRP A 95 -8.20 14.10 12.22
N ASN A 96 -8.08 12.91 12.79
CA ASN A 96 -7.74 12.64 14.19
C ASN A 96 -8.73 13.31 15.16
N LEU A 97 -9.95 12.77 15.22
CA LEU A 97 -10.97 13.25 16.14
C LEU A 97 -10.56 12.93 17.60
N ALA A 98 -10.31 13.97 18.40
CA ALA A 98 -9.97 13.85 19.81
C ALA A 98 -10.96 14.67 20.66
N GLY A 99 -11.63 14.03 21.63
CA GLY A 99 -12.58 14.72 22.52
C GLY A 99 -13.74 15.44 21.84
N GLY A 100 -14.15 15.02 20.64
CA GLY A 100 -15.23 15.61 19.85
C GLY A 100 -14.81 16.75 18.91
N THR A 101 -13.53 17.09 18.86
CA THR A 101 -12.93 18.03 17.90
C THR A 101 -11.82 17.38 17.11
N TYR A 102 -11.63 17.77 15.86
CA TYR A 102 -10.51 17.27 15.08
C TYR A 102 -9.21 17.88 15.54
N ASP A 103 -8.22 17.03 15.82
CA ASP A 103 -6.91 17.43 16.33
C ASP A 103 -6.02 18.00 15.22
N THR A 104 -6.19 17.51 14.01
CA THR A 104 -5.37 17.89 12.86
C THR A 104 -6.23 18.51 11.77
N VAL A 105 -5.88 19.73 11.38
CA VAL A 105 -6.53 20.46 10.29
C VAL A 105 -5.47 20.93 9.30
N VAL A 106 -5.70 20.72 8.02
CA VAL A 106 -4.87 21.23 6.93
C VAL A 106 -5.69 22.16 6.04
N SER A 107 -5.15 23.33 5.77
CA SER A 107 -5.69 24.28 4.81
C SER A 107 -4.73 24.51 3.64
N TYR A 108 -5.20 24.28 2.43
CA TYR A 108 -4.52 24.70 1.20
C TYR A 108 -5.02 26.10 0.85
N VAL A 109 -4.16 27.09 1.01
CA VAL A 109 -4.54 28.52 1.01
C VAL A 109 -3.81 29.25 -0.11
N GLU A 110 -4.57 30.00 -0.87
CA GLU A 110 -4.07 30.97 -1.85
C GLU A 110 -3.82 32.31 -1.15
N VAL A 111 -2.55 32.73 -1.11
CA VAL A 111 -2.14 33.94 -0.38
C VAL A 111 -1.58 34.98 -1.37
N PRO A 112 -2.07 36.24 -1.34
CA PRO A 112 -1.51 37.29 -2.16
C PRO A 112 -0.14 37.72 -1.65
N VAL A 113 0.82 37.81 -2.58
CA VAL A 113 2.18 38.33 -2.35
C VAL A 113 2.37 39.59 -3.17
N THR A 114 2.44 40.73 -2.53
CA THR A 114 2.59 42.03 -3.18
C THR A 114 4.03 42.48 -3.17
N SER A 115 4.59 42.71 -4.37
CA SER A 115 5.93 43.28 -4.56
C SER A 115 5.81 44.54 -5.43
N GLY A 116 5.96 45.71 -4.81
CA GLY A 116 5.72 46.98 -5.48
C GLY A 116 4.25 47.18 -5.90
N SER A 117 4.01 47.38 -7.19
CA SER A 117 2.67 47.51 -7.78
C SER A 117 2.07 46.21 -8.31
N THR A 118 2.82 45.08 -8.21
CA THR A 118 2.38 43.78 -8.74
C THR A 118 2.00 42.86 -7.59
N THR A 119 0.79 42.32 -7.66
CA THR A 119 0.33 41.25 -6.76
C THR A 119 0.37 39.93 -7.49
N THR A 120 1.10 38.97 -6.95
CA THR A 120 1.10 37.57 -7.36
C THR A 120 0.49 36.74 -6.25
N TYR A 121 0.20 35.47 -6.51
CA TYR A 121 -0.38 34.59 -5.53
C TYR A 121 0.50 33.37 -5.32
N SER A 122 0.55 32.85 -4.10
CA SER A 122 1.25 31.63 -3.75
C SER A 122 0.30 30.65 -3.11
N LEU A 123 0.50 29.35 -3.38
CA LEU A 123 -0.22 28.27 -2.72
C LEU A 123 0.58 27.80 -1.51
N LEU A 124 -0.01 27.91 -0.35
CA LEU A 124 0.55 27.43 0.90
C LEU A 124 -0.29 26.26 1.44
N ARG A 125 0.37 25.37 2.13
CA ARG A 125 -0.24 24.34 2.97
C ARG A 125 0.01 24.69 4.43
N ASP A 126 -1.03 25.02 5.15
CA ASP A 126 -0.99 25.27 6.59
C ASP A 126 -1.47 24.02 7.33
N LEU A 127 -0.70 23.57 8.32
CA LEU A 127 -1.01 22.44 9.18
C LEU A 127 -1.22 22.93 10.61
N CYS A 128 -2.37 22.67 11.17
CA CYS A 128 -2.70 22.90 12.58
C CYS A 128 -2.88 21.59 13.31
N THR A 129 -2.42 21.53 14.56
CA THR A 129 -2.53 20.36 15.43
C THR A 129 -3.00 20.78 16.83
N GLY A 130 -3.56 19.86 17.60
CA GLY A 130 -4.00 20.11 18.98
C GLY A 130 -5.20 21.05 19.09
N GLY A 131 -6.08 21.07 18.07
CA GLY A 131 -7.24 21.96 18.03
C GLY A 131 -6.89 23.45 17.87
N SER A 132 -5.64 23.81 17.58
CA SER A 132 -5.18 25.18 17.34
C SER A 132 -5.57 25.62 15.93
N VAL A 133 -5.95 26.89 15.80
CA VAL A 133 -6.14 27.55 14.49
C VAL A 133 -4.85 28.23 13.98
N THR A 134 -3.81 28.26 14.80
CA THR A 134 -2.49 28.79 14.42
C THR A 134 -1.66 27.65 13.81
N PRO A 135 -1.14 27.81 12.59
CA PRO A 135 -0.36 26.78 11.95
C PRO A 135 0.85 26.35 12.78
N SER A 136 0.99 25.06 13.03
CA SER A 136 2.20 24.46 13.57
C SER A 136 3.30 24.32 12.51
N SER A 137 2.89 24.27 11.24
CA SER A 137 3.79 24.22 10.07
C SER A 137 3.11 24.84 8.86
N THR A 138 3.88 25.60 8.07
CA THR A 138 3.48 26.15 6.76
C THR A 138 4.47 25.72 5.70
N LEU A 139 3.98 25.15 4.61
CA LEU A 139 4.77 24.70 3.47
C LEU A 139 4.35 25.44 2.20
N GLY A 140 5.30 26.10 1.52
CA GLY A 140 5.07 26.65 0.19
C GLY A 140 5.01 25.53 -0.86
N LEU A 141 3.92 25.50 -1.63
CA LEU A 141 3.65 24.46 -2.62
C LEU A 141 3.84 24.93 -4.06
N SER A 142 3.46 26.14 -4.36
CA SER A 142 3.64 26.75 -5.67
C SER A 142 3.63 28.28 -5.56
N TYR A 143 4.30 28.93 -6.51
CA TYR A 143 4.46 30.37 -6.56
C TYR A 143 3.96 30.92 -7.90
N ASP A 144 3.65 32.25 -7.93
CA ASP A 144 3.14 32.92 -9.12
C ASP A 144 1.90 32.25 -9.74
N LEU A 145 0.91 31.91 -8.91
CA LEU A 145 -0.31 31.26 -9.34
C LEU A 145 -1.15 32.13 -10.29
N ASN A 146 -1.78 31.47 -11.24
CA ASN A 146 -2.94 31.99 -11.94
C ASN A 146 -4.21 31.58 -11.19
N THR A 147 -4.80 32.52 -10.45
CA THR A 147 -5.97 32.27 -9.60
C THR A 147 -7.18 31.79 -10.37
N SER A 148 -7.37 32.23 -11.62
CA SER A 148 -8.49 31.80 -12.47
C SER A 148 -8.32 30.38 -13.02
N GLY A 149 -7.08 29.87 -13.06
CA GLY A 149 -6.76 28.54 -13.55
C GLY A 149 -6.50 27.52 -12.42
N THR A 150 -6.37 28.00 -11.16
CA THR A 150 -6.15 27.13 -10.00
C THR A 150 -7.50 26.81 -9.36
N THR A 151 -7.87 25.55 -9.34
CA THR A 151 -9.21 25.10 -8.91
C THR A 151 -9.14 23.80 -8.14
N VAL A 152 -10.09 23.63 -7.22
CA VAL A 152 -10.34 22.37 -6.52
C VAL A 152 -11.76 21.92 -6.81
N GLY A 153 -11.92 20.65 -7.10
CA GLY A 153 -13.22 20.02 -7.30
C GLY A 153 -13.35 18.72 -6.51
N LEU A 154 -14.49 18.55 -5.87
CA LEU A 154 -14.86 17.30 -5.22
C LEU A 154 -15.58 16.41 -6.22
N CYS A 155 -15.18 15.15 -6.26
CA CYS A 155 -15.84 14.11 -7.05
C CYS A 155 -16.80 13.34 -6.13
N THR A 156 -18.06 13.21 -6.53
CA THR A 156 -19.03 12.36 -5.84
C THR A 156 -19.10 11.00 -6.51
N THR A 157 -19.49 9.98 -5.77
CA THR A 157 -19.60 8.59 -6.29
C THR A 157 -20.49 8.54 -7.54
N GLY A 158 -19.95 7.95 -8.61
CA GLY A 158 -20.63 7.81 -9.90
C GLY A 158 -20.47 9.00 -10.87
N VAL A 159 -19.73 10.04 -10.49
CA VAL A 159 -19.46 11.21 -11.34
C VAL A 159 -18.01 11.23 -11.78
N THR A 160 -17.77 11.31 -13.09
CA THR A 160 -16.43 11.35 -13.68
C THR A 160 -15.76 12.74 -13.66
N ASN A 161 -16.53 13.79 -13.40
CA ASN A 161 -16.05 15.17 -13.36
C ASN A 161 -16.11 15.71 -11.94
N CYS A 162 -14.97 16.10 -11.40
CA CYS A 162 -14.83 16.68 -10.06
C CYS A 162 -15.18 18.18 -10.10
N THR A 163 -16.44 18.53 -10.07
CA THR A 163 -16.92 19.93 -10.07
C THR A 163 -17.66 20.31 -8.78
N GLY A 164 -17.77 19.35 -7.85
CA GLY A 164 -18.40 19.57 -6.56
C GLY A 164 -17.64 20.57 -5.69
N SER A 165 -18.36 21.30 -4.86
CA SER A 165 -17.80 22.15 -3.81
C SER A 165 -18.65 22.01 -2.56
N SER A 166 -18.05 22.19 -1.38
CA SER A 166 -18.76 22.19 -0.11
C SER A 166 -18.43 23.43 0.70
N SER A 167 -19.46 24.16 1.10
CA SER A 167 -19.33 25.33 1.97
C SER A 167 -19.31 24.99 3.47
N SER A 168 -19.40 23.72 3.80
CA SER A 168 -19.32 23.17 5.15
C SER A 168 -18.40 21.95 5.14
N TRP A 169 -18.05 21.46 6.33
CA TRP A 169 -17.36 20.18 6.45
C TRP A 169 -18.27 19.04 5.98
N GLU A 170 -17.79 18.24 5.05
CA GLU A 170 -18.45 17.03 4.57
C GLU A 170 -17.63 15.80 4.91
N SER A 171 -18.33 14.75 5.33
CA SER A 171 -17.68 13.45 5.51
C SER A 171 -17.12 12.93 4.18
N VAL A 172 -15.92 12.38 4.23
CA VAL A 172 -15.27 11.75 3.05
C VAL A 172 -16.09 10.61 2.44
N SER A 173 -17.05 10.04 3.18
CA SER A 173 -17.92 8.97 2.67
C SER A 173 -18.76 9.35 1.45
N GLY A 174 -19.01 10.65 1.25
CA GLY A 174 -19.73 11.18 0.07
C GLY A 174 -18.81 11.59 -1.08
N VAL A 175 -17.50 11.57 -0.88
CA VAL A 175 -16.49 12.08 -1.83
C VAL A 175 -15.65 10.93 -2.36
N SER A 176 -15.80 10.62 -3.64
CA SER A 176 -15.01 9.57 -4.30
C SER A 176 -13.60 10.02 -4.67
N GLY A 177 -13.35 11.33 -4.71
CA GLY A 177 -12.04 11.90 -4.99
C GLY A 177 -12.00 13.42 -4.89
N VAL A 178 -10.79 13.94 -4.84
CA VAL A 178 -10.49 15.36 -4.89
C VAL A 178 -9.56 15.61 -6.06
N GLN A 179 -9.95 16.49 -6.94
CA GLN A 179 -9.13 16.96 -8.05
C GLN A 179 -8.60 18.37 -7.74
N PHE A 180 -7.30 18.55 -7.76
CA PHE A 180 -6.66 19.84 -7.57
C PHE A 180 -5.88 20.21 -8.83
N THR A 181 -6.31 21.23 -9.52
CA THR A 181 -5.62 21.80 -10.67
C THR A 181 -4.89 23.06 -10.25
N VAL A 182 -3.59 23.13 -10.51
CA VAL A 182 -2.74 24.27 -10.24
C VAL A 182 -2.24 24.82 -11.56
N ALA A 183 -2.45 26.11 -11.78
CA ALA A 183 -1.95 26.82 -12.95
C ALA A 183 -0.99 27.92 -12.51
N GLU A 184 0.18 28.00 -13.13
CA GLU A 184 1.20 29.01 -12.88
C GLU A 184 1.15 30.10 -13.95
N LEU A 185 1.23 31.34 -13.52
CA LEU A 185 1.07 32.51 -14.40
C LEU A 185 2.29 32.71 -15.32
N LYS A 186 3.52 32.63 -14.77
CA LYS A 186 4.75 32.93 -15.54
C LYS A 186 5.21 31.79 -16.40
N SER A 187 5.09 30.56 -15.94
CA SER A 187 5.50 29.37 -16.71
C SER A 187 4.47 28.96 -17.75
N GLY A 188 3.20 29.31 -17.54
CA GLY A 188 2.05 28.74 -18.21
C GLY A 188 1.90 27.23 -17.94
N TYR A 189 2.64 26.71 -16.95
CA TYR A 189 2.60 25.32 -16.58
C TYR A 189 1.33 25.04 -15.76
N THR A 190 0.61 23.99 -16.15
CA THR A 190 -0.58 23.54 -15.44
C THR A 190 -0.45 22.07 -15.15
N PHE A 191 -0.72 21.67 -13.93
CA PHE A 191 -0.78 20.28 -13.53
C PHE A 191 -2.05 20.01 -12.72
N THR A 192 -2.51 18.78 -12.80
CA THR A 192 -3.70 18.33 -12.07
C THR A 192 -3.31 17.12 -11.24
N LEU A 193 -3.63 17.18 -9.96
CA LEU A 193 -3.48 16.10 -9.01
C LEU A 193 -4.86 15.52 -8.72
N PHE A 194 -4.91 14.22 -8.57
CA PHE A 194 -6.10 13.49 -8.14
C PHE A 194 -5.75 12.63 -6.94
N ALA A 195 -6.58 12.68 -5.92
CA ALA A 195 -6.46 11.82 -4.76
C ALA A 195 -7.86 11.39 -4.30
N SER A 196 -8.01 10.14 -3.95
CA SER A 196 -9.22 9.64 -3.32
C SER A 196 -9.00 9.64 -1.82
N PRO A 197 -9.96 10.20 -1.03
CA PRO A 197 -9.96 9.95 0.39
C PRO A 197 -9.95 8.43 0.61
N ARG A 198 -9.34 7.98 1.67
CA ARG A 198 -9.62 6.62 2.11
C ARG A 198 -11.09 6.59 2.45
N VAL A 199 -11.90 6.09 1.53
CA VAL A 199 -13.28 5.79 1.84
C VAL A 199 -13.20 4.67 2.87
N THR A 200 -13.24 5.03 4.14
CA THR A 200 -13.81 4.13 5.12
C THR A 200 -15.22 3.94 4.59
N THR A 201 -15.47 2.82 3.92
CA THR A 201 -16.80 2.43 3.47
C THR A 201 -17.74 2.80 4.60
N SER A 202 -18.68 3.71 4.31
CA SER A 202 -19.62 4.22 5.30
C SER A 202 -20.28 3.04 5.98
N PHE A 203 -19.80 2.72 7.16
CA PHE A 203 -20.49 1.81 8.04
C PHE A 203 -21.81 2.49 8.37
N ALA A 204 -22.89 1.75 8.10
CA ALA A 204 -24.26 2.19 8.17
C ALA A 204 -24.50 3.13 9.37
N THR A 205 -25.08 4.27 9.07
CA THR A 205 -25.57 5.28 9.96
C THR A 205 -26.19 4.76 11.27
N GLY A 206 -25.34 4.60 12.27
CA GLY A 206 -25.73 4.58 13.65
C GLY A 206 -25.31 5.91 14.25
N SER A 207 -26.26 6.76 14.60
CA SER A 207 -26.06 8.08 15.16
C SER A 207 -25.31 8.01 16.51
N GLY A 208 -24.00 8.21 16.47
CA GLY A 208 -23.12 8.42 17.61
C GLY A 208 -21.80 9.01 17.12
N PRO A 209 -21.07 9.79 17.92
CA PRO A 209 -19.77 10.32 17.53
C PRO A 209 -18.77 9.16 17.37
N GLY A 210 -18.64 8.64 16.14
CA GLY A 210 -17.72 7.56 15.85
C GLY A 210 -16.34 8.14 15.61
N ASN A 211 -15.41 7.81 16.50
CA ASN A 211 -14.00 7.89 16.20
C ASN A 211 -13.74 6.92 15.04
N GLY A 212 -13.55 7.43 13.82
CA GLY A 212 -13.09 6.62 12.70
C GLY A 212 -11.69 6.11 13.04
N VAL A 213 -11.62 4.88 13.55
CA VAL A 213 -10.32 4.24 13.77
C VAL A 213 -9.74 3.94 12.40
N PRO A 214 -8.51 4.34 12.15
CA PRO A 214 -7.80 3.90 10.97
C PRO A 214 -7.83 2.37 10.93
N TYR A 215 -8.02 1.82 9.75
CA TYR A 215 -7.98 0.38 9.52
C TYR A 215 -6.77 -0.24 10.24
N ALA A 216 -7.05 -1.22 11.09
CA ALA A 216 -5.98 -1.92 11.78
C ALA A 216 -5.36 -2.96 10.83
N PRO A 217 -4.06 -2.90 10.54
CA PRO A 217 -3.40 -3.87 9.68
C PRO A 217 -3.41 -5.28 10.26
N PHE A 218 -3.69 -5.42 11.55
CA PHE A 218 -4.03 -6.68 12.17
C PHE A 218 -5.39 -6.56 12.86
N SER A 219 -6.40 -7.24 12.32
CA SER A 219 -7.78 -7.18 12.80
C SER A 219 -8.29 -8.56 13.20
N LEU A 220 -8.84 -8.65 14.40
CA LEU A 220 -9.44 -9.86 14.96
C LEU A 220 -10.96 -9.70 15.05
N LEU A 221 -11.68 -10.56 14.35
CA LEU A 221 -13.13 -10.52 14.18
C LEU A 221 -13.87 -11.36 15.22
N GLY A 222 -13.16 -12.19 15.98
CA GLY A 222 -13.73 -13.10 16.98
C GLY A 222 -14.39 -12.38 18.13
N THR A 223 -15.41 -13.01 18.71
CA THR A 223 -16.23 -12.42 19.76
C THR A 223 -15.68 -12.67 21.17
N GLY A 224 -14.79 -13.66 21.37
CA GLY A 224 -14.24 -14.05 22.66
C GLY A 224 -15.27 -14.70 23.61
N GLN A 225 -16.55 -14.71 23.24
CA GLN A 225 -17.67 -15.36 23.91
C GLN A 225 -17.75 -15.11 25.43
N CYS A 226 -17.92 -13.88 25.82
CA CYS A 226 -18.20 -13.54 27.21
C CYS A 226 -19.71 -13.44 27.50
N SER A 227 -20.09 -13.62 28.76
CA SER A 227 -21.49 -13.57 29.19
C SER A 227 -22.11 -12.18 29.08
N THR A 228 -21.31 -11.15 29.24
CA THR A 228 -21.68 -9.73 29.11
C THR A 228 -20.45 -8.94 28.64
N PRO A 229 -20.60 -7.79 27.92
CA PRO A 229 -19.50 -6.94 27.60
C PRO A 229 -18.64 -6.56 28.83
N GLY A 230 -17.32 -6.65 28.70
CA GLY A 230 -16.37 -6.45 29.80
C GLY A 230 -16.16 -7.68 30.72
N ALA A 231 -16.93 -8.76 30.58
CA ALA A 231 -16.64 -10.01 31.29
C ALA A 231 -15.47 -10.75 30.64
N ALA A 232 -14.86 -11.67 31.40
CA ALA A 232 -13.73 -12.45 30.88
C ALA A 232 -14.11 -13.28 29.65
N ALA A 233 -13.23 -13.30 28.66
CA ALA A 233 -13.37 -14.12 27.47
C ALA A 233 -13.32 -15.62 27.86
N SER A 234 -14.19 -16.42 27.27
CA SER A 234 -14.13 -17.88 27.44
C SER A 234 -13.06 -18.52 26.58
N ALA A 235 -12.71 -17.87 25.45
CA ALA A 235 -11.59 -18.22 24.60
C ALA A 235 -10.91 -16.95 24.09
N PRO A 236 -9.58 -16.85 24.12
CA PRO A 236 -8.90 -15.71 23.53
C PRO A 236 -9.05 -15.75 22.01
N VAL A 237 -9.17 -14.57 21.38
CA VAL A 237 -9.15 -14.41 19.93
C VAL A 237 -7.72 -14.24 19.41
N LEU A 238 -6.78 -13.89 20.29
CA LEU A 238 -5.36 -13.87 20.00
C LEU A 238 -4.59 -14.53 21.14
N SER A 239 -3.72 -15.46 20.78
CA SER A 239 -2.76 -16.04 21.72
C SER A 239 -1.35 -15.89 21.20
N ILE A 240 -0.47 -15.29 22.00
CA ILE A 240 0.96 -15.14 21.70
C ILE A 240 1.74 -15.84 22.82
N GLY A 241 2.53 -16.86 22.45
CA GLY A 241 3.42 -17.54 23.37
C GLY A 241 4.85 -17.54 22.83
N ASN A 242 5.85 -17.31 23.67
CA ASN A 242 7.28 -17.39 23.33
C ASN A 242 7.68 -16.76 21.99
N GLY A 243 7.13 -15.62 21.62
CA GLY A 243 7.43 -14.99 20.34
C GLY A 243 7.12 -13.50 20.36
N THR A 244 7.30 -12.85 19.24
CA THR A 244 7.02 -11.43 19.07
C THR A 244 6.01 -11.24 17.95
N LEU A 245 4.88 -10.60 18.23
CA LEU A 245 4.01 -10.01 17.23
C LEU A 245 4.30 -8.51 17.19
N SER A 246 4.86 -8.04 16.08
CA SER A 246 5.12 -6.63 15.84
C SER A 246 4.20 -6.11 14.74
N ILE A 247 3.36 -5.14 15.10
CA ILE A 247 2.49 -4.45 14.15
C ILE A 247 3.16 -3.10 13.85
N ASN A 248 3.63 -2.96 12.62
CA ASN A 248 4.50 -1.87 12.23
C ASN A 248 3.74 -0.89 11.33
N GLU A 249 4.12 0.36 11.41
CA GLU A 249 3.64 1.41 10.52
C GLU A 249 4.76 1.82 9.57
N VAL A 250 4.47 1.89 8.27
CA VAL A 250 5.42 2.38 7.27
C VAL A 250 5.12 3.84 6.96
N LEU A 251 5.95 4.74 7.48
CA LEU A 251 5.87 6.17 7.24
C LEU A 251 7.04 6.62 6.36
N ASN A 252 6.74 7.21 5.20
CA ASN A 252 7.75 7.73 4.27
C ASN A 252 8.84 6.70 3.88
N GLY A 253 8.44 5.44 3.70
CA GLY A 253 9.35 4.34 3.38
C GLY A 253 10.21 3.87 4.55
N THR A 254 9.96 4.37 5.77
CA THR A 254 10.62 3.92 7.00
C THR A 254 9.64 3.09 7.82
N THR A 255 10.04 1.87 8.15
CA THR A 255 9.26 1.00 9.05
C THR A 255 9.47 1.43 10.49
N ASN A 256 8.39 1.85 11.15
CA ASN A 256 8.36 2.12 12.58
C ASN A 256 7.83 0.87 13.29
N TYR A 257 8.70 0.20 13.99
CA TYR A 257 8.38 -1.07 14.63
C TYR A 257 7.47 -0.88 15.84
N GLY A 258 6.40 -1.68 15.91
CA GLY A 258 5.48 -1.69 17.04
C GLY A 258 4.66 -0.40 17.22
N THR A 259 4.46 0.38 16.14
CA THR A 259 3.66 1.62 16.19
C THR A 259 2.30 1.49 15.50
N GLY A 260 2.03 0.35 14.85
CA GLY A 260 0.75 0.11 14.17
C GLY A 260 -0.36 -0.26 15.14
N VAL A 261 -1.57 -0.39 14.60
CA VAL A 261 -2.80 -0.64 15.35
C VAL A 261 -3.19 -2.11 15.30
N LEU A 262 -3.49 -2.71 16.46
CA LEU A 262 -4.20 -3.98 16.60
C LEU A 262 -5.71 -3.70 16.79
N GLY A 263 -6.55 -4.21 15.90
CA GLY A 263 -8.01 -4.13 16.01
C GLY A 263 -8.60 -5.39 16.63
N ILE A 264 -9.46 -5.26 17.66
CA ILE A 264 -10.10 -6.37 18.34
C ILE A 264 -11.61 -6.13 18.40
N GLN A 265 -12.39 -6.95 17.69
CA GLN A 265 -13.85 -6.82 17.65
C GLN A 265 -14.53 -7.40 18.92
N SER A 266 -13.82 -8.21 19.69
CA SER A 266 -14.34 -8.77 20.93
C SER A 266 -14.68 -7.69 21.95
N THR A 267 -15.86 -7.83 22.59
CA THR A 267 -16.29 -7.01 23.73
C THR A 267 -15.84 -7.59 25.07
N CYS A 268 -15.02 -8.63 25.05
CA CYS A 268 -14.64 -9.40 26.24
C CYS A 268 -13.28 -8.95 26.78
N SER A 269 -13.17 -8.87 28.09
CA SER A 269 -11.91 -8.71 28.79
C SER A 269 -11.02 -9.95 28.58
N GLY A 270 -9.70 -9.76 28.42
CA GLY A 270 -8.76 -10.86 28.24
C GLY A 270 -8.92 -11.64 26.94
N SER A 271 -9.50 -11.04 25.92
CA SER A 271 -9.63 -11.65 24.59
C SER A 271 -8.28 -11.80 23.86
N VAL A 272 -7.24 -11.09 24.30
CA VAL A 272 -5.85 -11.24 23.87
C VAL A 272 -5.00 -11.75 25.02
N THR A 273 -4.30 -12.85 24.80
CA THR A 273 -3.39 -13.44 25.78
C THR A 273 -1.96 -13.40 25.28
N VAL A 274 -1.06 -12.78 26.05
CA VAL A 274 0.38 -12.79 25.79
C VAL A 274 1.04 -13.51 26.97
N ALA A 275 1.76 -14.59 26.71
CA ALA A 275 2.32 -15.43 27.75
C ALA A 275 3.73 -15.90 27.46
N ASN A 276 4.41 -16.48 28.45
CA ASN A 276 5.67 -17.21 28.29
C ASN A 276 6.77 -16.41 27.57
N ASN A 277 7.08 -15.20 28.06
CA ASN A 277 8.01 -14.24 27.43
C ASN A 277 7.55 -13.74 26.05
N GLY A 278 6.29 -13.92 25.67
CA GLY A 278 5.73 -13.35 24.45
C GLY A 278 5.77 -11.82 24.46
N VAL A 279 5.84 -11.23 23.27
CA VAL A 279 5.82 -9.78 23.08
C VAL A 279 4.74 -9.42 22.07
N LEU A 280 3.82 -8.55 22.47
CA LEU A 280 2.94 -7.83 21.56
C LEU A 280 3.45 -6.40 21.47
N ALA A 281 3.97 -6.03 20.31
CA ALA A 281 4.43 -4.67 20.01
C ALA A 281 3.43 -4.01 19.05
N ALA A 282 2.64 -3.09 19.58
CA ALA A 282 1.67 -2.27 18.86
C ALA A 282 1.64 -0.87 19.47
N GLY A 283 1.41 0.14 18.66
CA GLY A 283 1.26 1.53 19.14
C GLY A 283 -0.09 1.74 19.83
N GLU A 284 -1.11 1.02 19.35
CA GLU A 284 -2.47 1.09 19.88
C GLU A 284 -3.16 -0.27 19.79
N VAL A 285 -3.97 -0.59 20.78
CA VAL A 285 -4.95 -1.68 20.74
C VAL A 285 -6.34 -1.06 20.70
N ALA A 286 -6.94 -1.05 19.52
CA ALA A 286 -8.32 -0.61 19.34
C ALA A 286 -9.27 -1.77 19.66
N THR A 287 -10.11 -1.64 20.70
CA THR A 287 -10.93 -2.74 21.20
C THR A 287 -12.39 -2.35 21.36
N ALA A 288 -13.29 -3.31 21.16
CA ALA A 288 -14.70 -3.17 21.49
C ALA A 288 -15.01 -3.49 22.97
N ASP A 289 -14.03 -3.89 23.77
CA ASP A 289 -14.20 -4.07 25.23
C ASP A 289 -14.37 -2.71 25.93
N PRO A 290 -15.52 -2.44 26.57
CA PRO A 290 -15.77 -1.18 27.24
C PRO A 290 -14.91 -0.98 28.52
N GLY A 291 -14.32 -2.07 29.03
CA GLY A 291 -13.46 -2.07 30.20
C GLY A 291 -12.01 -1.72 29.90
N LEU A 292 -11.61 -1.69 28.63
CA LEU A 292 -10.22 -1.50 28.21
C LEU A 292 -9.25 -2.49 28.90
N ASN A 293 -9.65 -3.74 28.96
CA ASN A 293 -8.88 -4.84 29.57
C ASN A 293 -8.79 -6.03 28.61
N SER A 294 -8.76 -5.75 27.31
CA SER A 294 -8.73 -6.81 26.29
C SER A 294 -7.44 -7.60 26.31
N VAL A 295 -6.32 -6.98 26.69
CA VAL A 295 -5.01 -7.62 26.68
C VAL A 295 -4.60 -8.07 28.08
N THR A 296 -4.22 -9.34 28.19
CA THR A 296 -3.62 -9.91 29.42
C THR A 296 -2.21 -10.40 29.13
N ALA A 297 -1.25 -9.98 29.94
CA ALA A 297 0.14 -10.41 29.85
C ALA A 297 0.54 -11.19 31.11
N ALA A 298 1.16 -12.36 30.93
CA ALA A 298 1.57 -13.23 32.04
C ALA A 298 2.96 -13.85 31.79
N ASN A 299 3.63 -14.29 32.84
CA ASN A 299 4.90 -15.02 32.76
C ASN A 299 6.00 -14.28 31.99
N ASN A 300 6.33 -13.05 32.42
CA ASN A 300 7.31 -12.16 31.80
C ASN A 300 6.96 -11.71 30.37
N ALA A 301 5.71 -11.80 29.97
CA ALA A 301 5.25 -11.28 28.69
C ALA A 301 5.19 -9.74 28.71
N SER A 302 5.32 -9.13 27.52
CA SER A 302 5.18 -7.70 27.30
C SER A 302 4.03 -7.41 26.35
N ALA A 303 3.20 -6.43 26.72
CA ALA A 303 2.09 -5.97 25.88
C ALA A 303 1.96 -4.44 25.98
N PRO A 304 1.35 -3.77 24.99
CA PRO A 304 1.08 -2.33 25.06
C PRO A 304 0.13 -2.04 26.22
N THR A 305 0.32 -0.86 26.80
CA THR A 305 -0.52 -0.37 27.91
C THR A 305 -1.64 0.55 27.43
N TYR A 306 -1.64 0.92 26.15
CA TYR A 306 -2.63 1.82 25.58
C TYR A 306 -3.70 1.02 24.81
N GLU A 307 -4.90 0.99 25.37
CA GLU A 307 -6.10 0.46 24.72
C GLU A 307 -7.08 1.61 24.46
N ALA A 308 -7.66 1.66 23.25
CA ALA A 308 -8.69 2.63 22.89
C ALA A 308 -10.01 1.93 22.62
N TYR A 309 -11.07 2.40 23.29
CA TYR A 309 -12.41 1.88 23.08
C TYR A 309 -12.95 2.26 21.72
N ASN A 310 -13.37 1.26 20.95
CA ASN A 310 -13.94 1.46 19.64
C ASN A 310 -15.02 0.45 19.32
N THR A 311 -16.25 0.91 19.19
CA THR A 311 -17.43 0.08 18.85
C THR A 311 -17.58 -0.20 17.36
N GLN A 312 -16.74 0.36 16.50
CA GLN A 312 -16.89 0.31 15.04
C GLN A 312 -15.82 -0.53 14.33
N LEU A 313 -15.14 -1.40 15.06
CA LEU A 313 -14.24 -2.37 14.46
C LEU A 313 -15.05 -3.37 13.66
N ALA A 314 -15.16 -3.15 12.37
CA ALA A 314 -15.86 -4.04 11.45
C ALA A 314 -14.87 -4.84 10.61
N ASN A 315 -15.33 -5.95 10.06
CA ASN A 315 -14.58 -6.66 9.04
C ASN A 315 -14.41 -5.74 7.81
N PRO A 316 -13.18 -5.35 7.44
CA PRO A 316 -12.94 -4.42 6.33
C PRO A 316 -13.33 -5.00 4.96
N PHE A 317 -13.43 -6.33 4.87
CA PHE A 317 -13.74 -7.04 3.63
C PHE A 317 -15.19 -7.52 3.56
N VAL A 318 -16.09 -6.94 4.37
CA VAL A 318 -17.53 -7.22 4.26
C VAL A 318 -18.01 -6.86 2.86
N GLY A 319 -18.53 -7.85 2.15
CA GLY A 319 -19.03 -7.66 0.78
C GLY A 319 -17.98 -7.92 -0.31
N LEU A 320 -16.75 -8.27 0.02
CA LEU A 320 -15.78 -8.74 -0.96
C LEU A 320 -16.33 -10.01 -1.63
N ALA A 321 -16.50 -9.95 -2.96
CA ALA A 321 -17.05 -11.08 -3.71
C ALA A 321 -16.00 -12.18 -3.86
N ALA A 322 -16.32 -13.39 -3.42
CA ALA A 322 -15.46 -14.54 -3.62
C ALA A 322 -15.22 -14.83 -5.10
N PRO A 323 -14.01 -15.19 -5.52
CA PRO A 323 -13.74 -15.57 -6.89
C PRO A 323 -14.57 -16.80 -7.28
N GLN A 324 -15.03 -16.83 -8.52
CA GLN A 324 -15.83 -17.94 -9.05
C GLN A 324 -15.04 -18.69 -10.12
N PRO A 325 -15.23 -20.01 -10.24
CA PRO A 325 -14.73 -20.77 -11.38
C PRO A 325 -15.24 -20.20 -12.70
N VAL A 326 -14.39 -20.19 -13.71
CA VAL A 326 -14.80 -19.74 -15.04
C VAL A 326 -15.55 -20.88 -15.75
N ALA A 327 -16.81 -20.68 -16.09
CA ALA A 327 -17.61 -21.65 -16.83
C ALA A 327 -16.96 -21.95 -18.19
N GLY A 328 -16.74 -23.24 -18.49
CA GLY A 328 -16.14 -23.67 -19.75
C GLY A 328 -14.60 -23.51 -19.80
N ALA A 329 -13.95 -23.32 -18.67
CA ALA A 329 -12.50 -23.36 -18.58
C ALA A 329 -11.96 -24.72 -19.10
N PRO A 330 -10.75 -24.76 -19.71
CA PRO A 330 -10.12 -26.00 -20.10
C PRO A 330 -9.96 -26.92 -18.89
N SER A 331 -10.36 -28.19 -19.02
CA SER A 331 -10.18 -29.18 -17.95
C SER A 331 -8.91 -29.99 -18.21
N TYR A 332 -8.12 -30.15 -17.19
CA TYR A 332 -6.84 -30.88 -17.23
C TYR A 332 -6.93 -32.18 -16.39
N PRO A 333 -7.58 -33.24 -16.90
CA PRO A 333 -7.52 -34.55 -16.27
C PRO A 333 -6.11 -35.12 -16.43
N LEU A 334 -5.67 -35.92 -15.46
CA LEU A 334 -4.42 -36.67 -15.61
C LEU A 334 -4.53 -37.64 -16.81
N THR A 335 -3.83 -37.37 -17.88
CA THR A 335 -3.82 -38.21 -19.07
C THR A 335 -2.78 -39.32 -19.01
N ASN A 336 -1.88 -39.26 -18.00
CA ASN A 336 -0.80 -40.22 -17.84
C ASN A 336 -0.75 -40.76 -16.40
N PRO A 337 -0.99 -42.07 -16.17
CA PRO A 337 -0.96 -42.64 -14.83
C PRO A 337 0.45 -42.68 -14.22
N THR A 338 1.50 -42.40 -15.00
CA THR A 338 2.89 -42.39 -14.54
C THR A 338 3.32 -41.06 -13.95
N TYR A 339 2.61 -39.98 -14.25
CA TYR A 339 2.93 -38.62 -13.79
C TYR A 339 1.69 -37.97 -13.18
N ALA A 340 1.76 -37.67 -11.90
CA ALA A 340 0.65 -37.08 -11.13
C ALA A 340 0.46 -35.57 -11.38
N TYR A 341 0.97 -35.02 -12.48
CA TYR A 341 0.87 -33.61 -12.82
C TYR A 341 0.33 -33.40 -14.22
N PRO A 342 -0.66 -32.53 -14.39
CA PRO A 342 -1.27 -32.23 -15.67
C PRO A 342 -0.50 -31.18 -16.50
N CYS A 343 0.62 -30.66 -15.97
CA CYS A 343 1.40 -29.59 -16.59
C CYS A 343 2.45 -30.15 -17.54
N PRO A 344 2.57 -29.67 -18.78
CA PRO A 344 3.66 -30.06 -19.67
C PRO A 344 5.02 -29.59 -19.09
N ILE A 345 6.09 -30.28 -19.49
CA ILE A 345 7.45 -29.93 -19.13
C ILE A 345 8.10 -29.30 -20.36
N ASP A 346 8.67 -28.12 -20.19
CA ASP A 346 9.37 -27.41 -21.25
C ASP A 346 10.77 -27.99 -21.54
N ALA A 347 11.50 -27.38 -22.48
CA ALA A 347 12.85 -27.79 -22.84
C ALA A 347 13.89 -27.55 -21.73
N TYR A 348 13.56 -26.77 -20.72
CA TYR A 348 14.42 -26.46 -19.56
C TYR A 348 14.10 -27.31 -18.32
N GLY A 349 13.10 -28.20 -18.43
CA GLY A 349 12.66 -29.04 -17.31
C GLY A 349 11.68 -28.37 -16.36
N ILE A 350 11.05 -27.28 -16.76
CA ILE A 350 10.08 -26.50 -15.99
C ILE A 350 8.67 -27.01 -16.29
N TYR A 351 7.86 -27.19 -15.25
CA TYR A 351 6.45 -27.54 -15.37
C TYR A 351 5.64 -26.28 -15.67
N GLU A 352 5.13 -26.16 -16.89
CA GLU A 352 4.28 -25.06 -17.32
C GLU A 352 2.81 -25.39 -17.10
N CYS A 353 2.20 -24.76 -16.11
CA CYS A 353 0.81 -25.00 -15.73
C CYS A 353 -0.10 -23.89 -16.28
N PRO A 354 -0.91 -24.13 -17.31
CA PRO A 354 -1.82 -23.14 -17.88
C PRO A 354 -3.06 -22.93 -16.99
N PRO A 355 -3.74 -21.76 -17.08
CA PRO A 355 -5.02 -21.52 -16.40
C PRO A 355 -6.07 -22.54 -16.83
N GLY A 356 -6.89 -23.01 -15.87
CA GLY A 356 -7.97 -23.95 -16.15
C GLY A 356 -8.39 -24.77 -14.94
N ASP A 357 -9.12 -25.87 -15.22
CA ASP A 357 -9.73 -26.74 -14.23
C ASP A 357 -8.90 -28.01 -14.02
N TYR A 358 -8.35 -28.16 -12.81
CA TYR A 358 -7.51 -29.28 -12.38
C TYR A 358 -8.35 -30.27 -11.57
N THR A 359 -8.89 -31.26 -12.25
CA THR A 359 -9.86 -32.22 -11.69
C THR A 359 -9.23 -33.35 -10.88
N GLN A 360 -7.90 -33.44 -10.83
CA GLN A 360 -7.15 -34.43 -10.06
C GLN A 360 -6.18 -33.75 -9.08
N PRO A 361 -5.74 -34.44 -8.01
CA PRO A 361 -4.71 -33.89 -7.13
C PRO A 361 -3.46 -33.51 -7.93
N VAL A 362 -2.99 -32.28 -7.77
CA VAL A 362 -1.78 -31.77 -8.42
C VAL A 362 -0.60 -31.87 -7.46
N THR A 363 0.41 -32.61 -7.84
CA THR A 363 1.67 -32.70 -7.08
C THR A 363 2.85 -32.87 -8.03
N PHE A 364 4.01 -32.42 -7.62
CA PHE A 364 5.24 -32.42 -8.41
C PHE A 364 6.35 -33.23 -7.72
N PRO A 365 7.41 -33.64 -8.42
CA PRO A 365 8.61 -34.21 -7.79
C PRO A 365 9.32 -33.19 -6.88
N ASN A 366 10.05 -33.68 -5.88
CA ASN A 366 10.92 -32.84 -5.05
C ASN A 366 11.94 -32.07 -5.92
N GLY A 367 12.16 -30.81 -5.60
CA GLY A 367 13.09 -29.95 -6.32
C GLY A 367 12.59 -29.45 -7.68
N SER A 368 11.30 -29.61 -7.98
CA SER A 368 10.70 -29.12 -9.24
C SER A 368 10.73 -27.60 -9.34
N VAL A 369 10.84 -27.12 -10.58
CA VAL A 369 10.50 -25.73 -10.92
C VAL A 369 9.16 -25.74 -11.64
N VAL A 370 8.21 -24.98 -11.14
CA VAL A 370 6.84 -24.92 -11.64
C VAL A 370 6.49 -23.47 -11.98
N ASP A 371 6.00 -23.23 -13.17
CA ASP A 371 5.52 -21.93 -13.63
C ASP A 371 4.03 -22.00 -14.00
N PHE A 372 3.21 -21.30 -13.27
CA PHE A 372 1.81 -21.10 -13.61
C PHE A 372 1.69 -19.93 -14.58
N THR A 373 1.46 -20.23 -15.86
CA THR A 373 1.66 -19.30 -17.00
C THR A 373 0.55 -18.28 -17.21
N GLY A 374 -0.37 -18.11 -16.27
CA GLY A 374 -1.49 -17.19 -16.36
C GLY A 374 -1.10 -15.71 -16.28
N SER A 375 -1.89 -14.88 -16.94
CA SER A 375 -1.84 -13.43 -16.79
C SER A 375 -2.88 -12.94 -15.77
N GLN A 376 -2.85 -11.64 -15.48
CA GLN A 376 -3.85 -11.01 -14.62
C GLN A 376 -5.28 -11.34 -15.08
N GLY A 377 -6.13 -11.80 -14.14
CA GLY A 377 -7.49 -12.24 -14.39
C GLY A 377 -7.64 -13.70 -14.80
N SER A 378 -6.56 -14.45 -14.95
CA SER A 378 -6.60 -15.90 -15.13
C SER A 378 -7.22 -16.60 -13.91
N THR A 379 -7.75 -17.81 -14.12
CA THR A 379 -8.30 -18.62 -13.04
C THR A 379 -7.76 -20.05 -13.12
N TYR A 380 -7.30 -20.55 -12.00
CA TYR A 380 -6.90 -21.93 -11.75
C TYR A 380 -7.86 -22.51 -10.72
N TYR A 381 -8.52 -23.60 -11.08
CA TYR A 381 -9.49 -24.25 -10.21
C TYR A 381 -9.01 -25.65 -9.85
N PHE A 382 -8.79 -25.91 -8.56
CA PHE A 382 -8.28 -27.17 -8.04
C PHE A 382 -9.38 -27.92 -7.30
N GLU A 383 -9.97 -28.95 -7.92
CA GLU A 383 -11.01 -29.77 -7.29
C GLU A 383 -10.49 -30.69 -6.19
N ASN A 384 -9.25 -31.16 -6.33
CA ASN A 384 -8.63 -32.14 -5.44
C ASN A 384 -7.29 -31.68 -4.85
N GLY A 385 -7.03 -30.37 -4.90
CA GLY A 385 -5.92 -29.71 -4.22
C GLY A 385 -4.61 -29.62 -5.02
N LEU A 386 -3.69 -28.84 -4.45
CA LEU A 386 -2.35 -28.61 -4.93
C LEU A 386 -1.35 -28.85 -3.80
N SER A 387 -0.41 -29.76 -4.04
CA SER A 387 0.69 -30.05 -3.11
C SER A 387 2.03 -29.69 -3.74
N ILE A 388 2.74 -28.76 -3.10
CA ILE A 388 4.05 -28.28 -3.51
C ILE A 388 5.09 -29.04 -2.65
N PRO A 389 5.95 -29.87 -3.26
CA PRO A 389 6.87 -30.71 -2.51
C PRO A 389 8.12 -29.96 -2.02
N ASN A 390 8.93 -30.63 -1.19
CA ASN A 390 10.20 -30.10 -0.69
C ASN A 390 11.15 -29.69 -1.81
N GLY A 391 11.86 -28.59 -1.61
CA GLY A 391 12.85 -28.07 -2.56
C GLY A 391 12.25 -27.46 -3.82
N ALA A 392 10.94 -27.43 -3.98
CA ALA A 392 10.32 -26.88 -5.17
C ALA A 392 10.39 -25.35 -5.20
N THR A 393 10.54 -24.82 -6.42
CA THR A 393 10.40 -23.39 -6.71
C THR A 393 9.17 -23.19 -7.58
N VAL A 394 8.21 -22.41 -7.09
CA VAL A 394 6.92 -22.17 -7.76
C VAL A 394 6.77 -20.70 -8.09
N TYR A 395 6.53 -20.43 -9.35
CA TYR A 395 6.17 -19.11 -9.85
C TYR A 395 4.67 -19.09 -10.13
N LEU A 396 3.96 -18.25 -9.39
CA LEU A 396 2.52 -18.07 -9.57
C LEU A 396 2.29 -16.93 -10.56
N GLY A 397 1.87 -17.26 -11.76
CA GLY A 397 1.37 -16.30 -12.74
C GLY A 397 0.16 -15.53 -12.22
N GLY A 398 -0.18 -14.41 -12.85
CA GLY A 398 -1.29 -13.56 -12.38
C GLY A 398 -2.63 -14.30 -12.39
N GLY A 399 -3.42 -14.13 -11.33
CA GLY A 399 -4.78 -14.67 -11.31
C GLY A 399 -5.26 -15.24 -9.98
N ASN A 400 -6.39 -15.95 -10.05
CA ASN A 400 -7.08 -16.55 -8.93
C ASN A 400 -6.80 -18.06 -8.89
N TYR A 401 -6.30 -18.54 -7.77
CA TYR A 401 -6.05 -19.96 -7.48
C TYR A 401 -7.14 -20.43 -6.51
N ILE A 402 -8.16 -21.09 -7.03
CA ILE A 402 -9.37 -21.48 -6.29
C ILE A 402 -9.27 -22.95 -5.89
N PHE A 403 -9.33 -23.21 -4.60
CA PHE A 403 -9.34 -24.55 -4.01
C PHE A 403 -10.76 -24.86 -3.54
N ALA A 404 -11.49 -25.71 -4.29
CA ALA A 404 -12.86 -26.04 -4.00
C ALA A 404 -13.17 -27.51 -4.37
N GLY A 405 -13.75 -28.23 -3.44
CA GLY A 405 -14.04 -29.67 -3.58
C GLY A 405 -13.78 -30.40 -2.26
N SER A 406 -14.35 -31.57 -2.08
CA SER A 406 -14.29 -32.29 -0.81
C SER A 406 -12.88 -32.77 -0.39
N GLY A 407 -11.93 -32.79 -1.31
CA GLY A 407 -10.51 -33.13 -1.08
C GLY A 407 -9.55 -32.00 -1.38
N SER A 408 -10.09 -30.82 -1.67
CA SER A 408 -9.31 -29.67 -2.10
C SER A 408 -8.53 -29.11 -0.91
N SER A 409 -7.21 -29.08 -1.02
CA SER A 409 -6.33 -28.44 -0.06
C SER A 409 -5.15 -27.79 -0.78
N PHE A 410 -4.64 -26.73 -0.21
CA PHE A 410 -3.33 -26.20 -0.56
C PHE A 410 -2.31 -26.64 0.48
N SER A 411 -1.23 -27.26 0.06
CA SER A 411 -0.18 -27.65 1.00
C SER A 411 1.21 -27.47 0.41
N THR A 412 2.17 -27.09 1.24
CA THR A 412 3.59 -27.04 0.86
C THR A 412 4.40 -28.00 1.69
N GLY A 413 5.53 -28.45 1.14
CA GLY A 413 6.55 -29.17 1.88
C GLY A 413 7.16 -28.33 3.00
N THR A 414 7.96 -28.97 3.82
CA THR A 414 8.55 -28.37 5.03
C THR A 414 10.02 -28.00 4.88
N ASP A 415 10.58 -28.08 3.67
CA ASP A 415 12.01 -27.87 3.48
C ASP A 415 12.31 -27.19 2.14
N HIS A 416 12.91 -26.00 2.20
CA HIS A 416 13.41 -25.22 1.06
C HIS A 416 12.41 -24.99 -0.08
N VAL A 417 11.13 -24.82 0.23
CA VAL A 417 10.12 -24.45 -0.76
C VAL A 417 10.19 -22.95 -1.02
N GLN A 418 10.08 -22.56 -2.29
CA GLN A 418 10.07 -21.17 -2.72
C GLN A 418 8.78 -20.89 -3.51
N ILE A 419 8.05 -19.83 -3.16
CA ILE A 419 6.79 -19.44 -3.82
C ILE A 419 6.81 -17.94 -4.09
N PHE A 420 6.69 -17.57 -5.36
CA PHE A 420 6.74 -16.19 -5.82
C PHE A 420 5.50 -15.83 -6.63
N SER A 421 4.90 -14.68 -6.37
CA SER A 421 3.93 -14.08 -7.29
C SER A 421 4.66 -13.43 -8.46
N SER A 422 5.10 -14.24 -9.38
CA SER A 422 5.80 -13.82 -10.59
C SER A 422 5.66 -14.84 -11.69
N GLN A 423 5.86 -14.44 -12.93
CA GLN A 423 5.99 -15.32 -14.09
C GLN A 423 7.45 -15.44 -14.46
N PHE A 424 7.92 -16.68 -14.60
CA PHE A 424 9.32 -16.97 -14.90
C PHE A 424 9.57 -16.97 -16.41
N ASN A 425 10.69 -16.42 -16.83
CA ASN A 425 11.17 -16.51 -18.21
C ASN A 425 12.42 -17.38 -18.28
N PRO A 426 12.32 -18.65 -18.72
CA PRO A 426 13.43 -19.57 -18.72
C PRO A 426 14.59 -19.17 -19.66
N THR A 427 14.30 -18.38 -20.69
CA THR A 427 15.31 -17.94 -21.65
C THR A 427 16.24 -16.88 -21.06
N SER A 428 15.70 -15.96 -20.24
CA SER A 428 16.47 -14.88 -19.60
C SER A 428 16.88 -15.20 -18.16
N GLY A 429 16.27 -16.20 -17.54
CA GLY A 429 16.43 -16.50 -16.11
C GLY A 429 15.85 -15.40 -15.19
N SER A 430 15.00 -14.51 -15.73
CA SER A 430 14.34 -13.43 -14.98
C SER A 430 12.88 -13.77 -14.69
N SER A 431 12.31 -13.12 -13.67
CA SER A 431 10.88 -13.19 -13.39
C SER A 431 10.22 -11.82 -13.48
N THR A 432 8.96 -11.80 -13.87
CA THR A 432 8.13 -10.60 -13.93
C THR A 432 7.11 -10.67 -12.81
N PRO A 433 7.04 -9.67 -11.88
CA PRO A 433 6.07 -9.66 -10.81
C PRO A 433 4.63 -9.76 -11.32
N THR A 434 3.80 -10.52 -10.62
CA THR A 434 2.38 -10.73 -10.87
C THR A 434 1.58 -10.47 -9.60
N GLN A 435 0.25 -10.52 -9.72
CA GLN A 435 -0.65 -10.36 -8.60
C GLN A 435 -1.56 -11.58 -8.50
N VAL A 436 -1.68 -12.16 -7.32
CA VAL A 436 -2.33 -13.44 -7.11
C VAL A 436 -3.33 -13.41 -5.97
N LEU A 437 -4.31 -14.31 -6.01
CA LEU A 437 -5.18 -14.65 -4.90
C LEU A 437 -5.21 -16.18 -4.76
N LEU A 438 -4.82 -16.70 -3.62
CA LEU A 438 -5.04 -18.07 -3.19
C LEU A 438 -6.35 -18.12 -2.40
N TYR A 439 -7.42 -18.65 -2.98
CA TYR A 439 -8.74 -18.72 -2.36
C TYR A 439 -9.10 -20.15 -1.99
N VAL A 440 -9.17 -20.43 -0.71
CA VAL A 440 -9.54 -21.75 -0.18
C VAL A 440 -11.02 -21.73 0.20
N GLN A 441 -11.85 -22.27 -0.66
CA GLN A 441 -13.29 -22.37 -0.45
C GLN A 441 -13.67 -23.58 0.41
N SER A 442 -12.92 -24.67 0.28
CA SER A 442 -13.11 -25.90 1.04
C SER A 442 -11.76 -26.60 1.25
N GLY A 443 -11.68 -27.45 2.27
CA GLY A 443 -10.44 -28.15 2.63
C GLY A 443 -9.58 -27.34 3.60
N SER A 444 -8.29 -27.31 3.42
CA SER A 444 -7.34 -26.61 4.31
C SER A 444 -6.22 -25.94 3.52
N ALA A 445 -5.65 -24.88 4.07
CA ALA A 445 -4.41 -24.30 3.59
C ALA A 445 -3.30 -24.49 4.62
N THR A 446 -2.19 -25.10 4.19
CA THR A 446 -1.04 -25.37 5.05
C THR A 446 0.25 -24.97 4.31
N PHE A 447 0.92 -24.00 4.85
CA PHE A 447 2.27 -23.64 4.45
C PHE A 447 3.26 -24.31 5.41
N GLY A 448 4.21 -25.07 4.88
CA GLY A 448 5.23 -25.76 5.65
C GLY A 448 6.30 -24.81 6.18
N ASN A 449 7.20 -25.36 6.99
CA ASN A 449 8.32 -24.62 7.57
C ASN A 449 9.44 -24.42 6.57
N ASN A 450 10.38 -23.51 6.88
CA ASN A 450 11.57 -23.24 6.07
C ASN A 450 11.23 -22.97 4.60
N ILE A 451 10.20 -22.15 4.38
CA ILE A 451 9.76 -21.71 3.05
C ILE A 451 10.22 -20.28 2.79
N THR A 452 10.42 -19.96 1.53
CA THR A 452 10.54 -18.57 1.06
C THR A 452 9.28 -18.22 0.30
N ILE A 453 8.56 -17.20 0.74
CA ILE A 453 7.30 -16.78 0.13
C ILE A 453 7.32 -15.28 -0.13
N ASP A 454 6.91 -14.89 -1.35
CA ASP A 454 6.81 -13.47 -1.74
C ASP A 454 5.59 -13.30 -2.64
N LEU A 455 4.48 -12.89 -2.02
CA LEU A 455 3.20 -12.76 -2.69
C LEU A 455 2.74 -11.31 -2.72
N THR A 456 2.18 -10.92 -3.85
CA THR A 456 1.54 -9.62 -4.06
C THR A 456 0.06 -9.83 -4.38
N GLY A 457 -0.82 -9.17 -3.62
CA GLY A 457 -2.27 -9.31 -3.77
C GLY A 457 -2.83 -8.57 -4.96
N GLN A 458 -4.00 -9.03 -5.43
CA GLN A 458 -4.72 -8.38 -6.53
C GLN A 458 -5.50 -7.17 -6.02
N PRO A 459 -5.47 -6.01 -6.73
CA PRO A 459 -6.28 -4.85 -6.38
C PRO A 459 -7.79 -5.13 -6.37
N SER A 460 -8.27 -6.03 -7.24
CA SER A 460 -9.68 -6.45 -7.28
C SER A 460 -10.15 -7.18 -6.02
N TYR A 461 -9.21 -7.65 -5.21
CA TYR A 461 -9.44 -8.26 -3.91
C TYR A 461 -8.75 -7.47 -2.78
N GLU A 462 -8.61 -6.17 -2.99
CA GLU A 462 -8.09 -5.23 -1.98
C GLU A 462 -6.73 -5.65 -1.39
N GLY A 463 -5.88 -6.27 -2.22
CA GLY A 463 -4.54 -6.71 -1.81
C GLY A 463 -4.51 -8.03 -1.04
N VAL A 464 -5.64 -8.72 -0.89
CA VAL A 464 -5.66 -10.07 -0.31
C VAL A 464 -4.93 -11.04 -1.24
N THR A 465 -3.98 -11.78 -0.67
CA THR A 465 -3.21 -12.84 -1.34
C THR A 465 -3.67 -14.22 -0.93
N VAL A 466 -4.01 -14.40 0.36
CA VAL A 466 -4.51 -15.65 0.91
C VAL A 466 -5.86 -15.41 1.55
N TRP A 467 -6.90 -15.98 0.98
CA TRP A 467 -8.25 -15.96 1.52
C TRP A 467 -8.69 -17.38 1.87
N ASP A 468 -8.72 -17.70 3.16
CA ASP A 468 -9.22 -18.98 3.62
C ASP A 468 -10.65 -18.84 4.17
N ALA A 469 -11.61 -19.20 3.34
CA ALA A 469 -13.03 -19.25 3.69
C ALA A 469 -13.45 -20.62 4.25
N ALA A 470 -12.59 -21.64 4.14
CA ALA A 470 -12.84 -22.98 4.65
C ALA A 470 -12.51 -23.10 6.15
N ALA A 471 -11.59 -22.28 6.62
CA ALA A 471 -11.24 -22.23 8.04
C ALA A 471 -12.44 -21.72 8.87
N THR A 472 -12.81 -22.45 9.90
CA THR A 472 -13.93 -22.10 10.79
C THR A 472 -13.59 -22.37 12.24
N MET A 473 -14.28 -21.70 13.14
CA MET A 473 -14.25 -22.01 14.58
C MET A 473 -15.45 -22.85 14.96
N THR A 474 -15.29 -23.69 15.97
CA THR A 474 -16.46 -24.37 16.60
C THR A 474 -17.41 -23.34 17.22
N SER A 475 -18.63 -23.75 17.46
CA SER A 475 -19.67 -22.87 18.02
C SER A 475 -19.32 -22.21 19.37
N ASN A 476 -18.30 -22.72 20.06
CA ASN A 476 -17.83 -22.19 21.35
C ASN A 476 -16.48 -21.44 21.20
N ASP A 477 -16.03 -21.14 19.99
CA ASP A 477 -14.75 -20.47 19.66
C ASP A 477 -13.50 -21.13 20.31
N THR A 478 -13.59 -22.40 20.70
CA THR A 478 -12.53 -23.08 21.44
C THR A 478 -11.64 -23.95 20.57
N VAL A 479 -12.11 -24.37 19.41
CA VAL A 479 -11.38 -25.27 18.51
C VAL A 479 -11.52 -24.77 17.08
N ALA A 480 -10.39 -24.57 16.41
CA ALA A 480 -10.37 -24.31 14.98
C ALA A 480 -10.58 -25.60 14.18
N VAL A 481 -11.35 -25.48 13.11
CA VAL A 481 -11.55 -26.53 12.10
C VAL A 481 -10.90 -26.05 10.82
N ASN A 482 -9.95 -26.82 10.29
CA ASN A 482 -9.14 -26.46 9.12
C ASN A 482 -8.47 -25.08 9.25
N PRO A 483 -7.70 -24.80 10.32
CA PRO A 483 -7.05 -23.50 10.46
C PRO A 483 -6.12 -23.25 9.27
N LEU A 484 -6.00 -21.98 8.87
CA LEU A 484 -4.92 -21.57 8.00
C LEU A 484 -3.59 -21.74 8.74
N THR A 485 -2.81 -22.73 8.36
CA THR A 485 -1.50 -22.96 8.97
C THR A 485 -0.43 -22.23 8.17
N LEU A 486 0.28 -21.34 8.83
CA LEU A 486 1.41 -20.62 8.23
C LEU A 486 2.73 -21.22 8.71
N GLY A 487 3.66 -21.41 7.80
CA GLY A 487 5.03 -21.80 8.12
C GLY A 487 5.95 -20.58 8.19
N ASN A 488 7.09 -20.74 8.84
CA ASN A 488 8.07 -19.69 8.92
C ASN A 488 8.78 -19.47 7.58
N ASN A 489 9.14 -18.22 7.27
CA ASN A 489 10.09 -17.89 6.22
C ASN A 489 11.49 -18.38 6.65
N GLY A 490 11.95 -19.47 6.00
CA GLY A 490 13.28 -19.99 6.19
C GLY A 490 14.32 -18.99 5.76
N ALA A 491 15.36 -18.68 6.25
CA ALA A 491 16.41 -17.75 5.86
C ALA A 491 16.01 -16.27 5.80
N ALA A 492 16.32 -15.58 6.85
CA ALA A 492 16.56 -14.14 6.97
C ALA A 492 15.93 -13.24 5.89
N GLY A 493 14.68 -12.84 6.08
CA GLY A 493 14.28 -11.49 5.73
C GLY A 493 13.85 -11.19 4.30
N TYR A 494 13.49 -12.16 3.48
CA TYR A 494 13.03 -11.89 2.12
C TYR A 494 11.67 -12.52 1.85
N GLY A 495 10.68 -11.67 1.58
CA GLY A 495 9.36 -12.02 1.12
C GLY A 495 8.25 -11.81 2.15
N THR A 496 7.04 -11.69 1.65
CA THR A 496 5.82 -11.50 2.42
C THR A 496 4.74 -12.48 1.97
N TYR A 497 3.87 -12.87 2.91
CA TYR A 497 2.61 -13.54 2.56
C TYR A 497 1.62 -12.59 1.86
N GLY A 498 1.90 -11.28 1.84
CA GLY A 498 0.93 -10.28 1.41
C GLY A 498 -0.22 -10.14 2.39
N GLY A 499 -1.44 -9.90 1.88
CA GLY A 499 -2.63 -9.77 2.71
C GLY A 499 -3.30 -11.11 3.01
N ILE A 500 -3.58 -11.37 4.29
CA ILE A 500 -4.22 -12.61 4.77
C ILE A 500 -5.63 -12.31 5.27
N TYR A 501 -6.63 -13.07 4.77
CA TYR A 501 -8.03 -12.94 5.15
C TYR A 501 -8.65 -14.28 5.52
N VAL A 502 -9.01 -14.47 6.81
CA VAL A 502 -9.60 -15.67 7.39
C VAL A 502 -10.81 -15.30 8.24
N PRO A 503 -11.95 -14.92 7.64
CA PRO A 503 -13.04 -14.24 8.32
C PRO A 503 -13.76 -15.07 9.40
N THR A 504 -13.73 -16.40 9.29
CA THR A 504 -14.51 -17.31 10.13
C THR A 504 -13.65 -18.32 10.88
N GLY A 505 -12.33 -18.30 10.69
CA GLY A 505 -11.41 -19.28 11.21
C GLY A 505 -10.16 -18.69 11.87
N GLU A 506 -9.24 -19.57 12.19
CA GLU A 506 -8.01 -19.26 12.89
C GLU A 506 -6.80 -19.25 11.94
N VAL A 507 -5.92 -18.29 12.15
CA VAL A 507 -4.56 -18.30 11.64
C VAL A 507 -3.66 -18.92 12.71
N LEU A 508 -3.02 -20.03 12.35
CA LEU A 508 -2.15 -20.78 13.26
C LEU A 508 -0.71 -20.74 12.73
N ASP A 509 0.23 -20.34 13.57
CA ASP A 509 1.64 -20.61 13.36
C ASP A 509 2.26 -21.05 14.69
N SER A 510 2.84 -22.22 14.69
CA SER A 510 3.43 -22.88 15.87
C SER A 510 4.92 -23.11 15.76
N GLU A 511 5.59 -22.53 14.76
CA GLU A 511 6.97 -22.82 14.44
C GLU A 511 7.90 -21.68 14.87
N ASN A 512 9.19 -21.99 15.03
CA ASN A 512 10.20 -20.97 15.27
C ASN A 512 10.59 -20.27 13.95
N GLY A 513 10.71 -18.96 13.96
CA GLY A 513 11.18 -18.23 12.79
C GLY A 513 10.60 -16.83 12.64
N THR A 514 10.50 -16.38 11.40
CA THR A 514 9.91 -15.08 11.08
C THR A 514 8.79 -15.27 10.05
N LEU A 515 7.64 -14.66 10.32
CA LEU A 515 6.53 -14.52 9.39
C LEU A 515 6.37 -13.03 9.08
N THR A 516 6.29 -12.69 7.82
CA THR A 516 5.98 -11.32 7.38
C THR A 516 4.69 -11.33 6.57
N ALA A 517 3.77 -10.42 6.90
CA ALA A 517 2.55 -10.21 6.13
C ALA A 517 2.29 -8.70 5.98
N ASP A 518 1.59 -8.33 4.93
CA ASP A 518 1.19 -6.94 4.74
C ASP A 518 0.08 -6.57 5.73
N PHE A 519 -0.92 -7.43 5.83
CA PHE A 519 -1.97 -7.35 6.84
C PHE A 519 -2.55 -8.73 7.15
N ILE A 520 -3.20 -8.86 8.31
CA ILE A 520 -3.95 -10.05 8.68
C ILE A 520 -5.33 -9.62 9.20
N VAL A 521 -6.38 -10.16 8.60
CA VAL A 521 -7.76 -10.06 9.10
C VAL A 521 -8.27 -11.47 9.32
N ALA A 522 -8.45 -11.85 10.58
CA ALA A 522 -8.83 -13.22 10.95
C ALA A 522 -9.90 -13.22 12.04
N TYR A 523 -10.65 -14.31 12.15
CA TYR A 523 -11.53 -14.49 13.30
C TYR A 523 -10.71 -14.65 14.59
N ALA A 524 -9.69 -15.51 14.55
CA ALA A 524 -8.76 -15.72 15.65
C ALA A 524 -7.33 -15.95 15.11
N ALA A 525 -6.32 -15.81 15.98
CA ALA A 525 -4.94 -16.12 15.65
C ALA A 525 -4.18 -16.69 16.84
N VAL A 526 -3.32 -17.68 16.58
CA VAL A 526 -2.45 -18.32 17.57
C VAL A 526 -1.01 -18.37 17.06
N PHE A 527 -0.11 -17.70 17.77
CA PHE A 527 1.32 -17.63 17.48
C PHE A 527 2.12 -18.17 18.66
N THR A 528 2.87 -19.26 18.46
CA THR A 528 3.60 -19.94 19.52
C THR A 528 5.05 -20.22 19.12
N ASN A 529 5.83 -20.81 20.01
CA ASN A 529 7.16 -21.40 19.75
C ASN A 529 8.24 -20.47 19.21
N GLY A 530 8.34 -19.22 19.72
CA GLY A 530 9.43 -18.32 19.36
C GLY A 530 9.31 -17.65 17.99
N LEU A 531 8.11 -17.64 17.44
CA LEU A 531 7.81 -16.98 16.18
C LEU A 531 7.90 -15.46 16.30
N ASN A 532 8.50 -14.83 15.31
CA ASN A 532 8.47 -13.37 15.11
C ASN A 532 7.53 -13.04 13.96
N VAL A 533 6.39 -12.45 14.28
CA VAL A 533 5.40 -12.00 13.28
C VAL A 533 5.58 -10.51 13.06
N ASN A 534 5.82 -10.13 11.79
CA ASN A 534 5.93 -8.75 11.37
C ASN A 534 4.78 -8.38 10.43
N ILE A 535 3.93 -7.48 10.85
CA ILE A 535 2.90 -6.88 10.00
C ILE A 535 3.44 -5.53 9.55
N THR A 536 3.66 -5.36 8.24
CA THR A 536 4.44 -4.25 7.71
C THR A 536 3.65 -3.28 6.86
N SER A 537 2.35 -3.44 6.75
CA SER A 537 1.58 -2.74 5.74
C SER A 537 1.18 -1.30 6.09
N THR A 538 1.35 -0.44 5.09
CA THR A 538 0.26 0.43 4.70
C THR A 538 -0.72 -0.40 3.87
N PRO A 539 -2.00 -0.54 4.26
CA PRO A 539 -2.95 -1.28 3.44
C PRO A 539 -3.00 -0.68 2.03
N PRO A 540 -2.98 -1.50 0.98
CA PRO A 540 -3.16 -1.04 -0.39
C PRO A 540 -4.65 -0.83 -0.67
N PHE A 541 -5.34 -0.02 0.16
CA PHE A 541 -6.73 0.28 -0.13
C PHE A 541 -6.79 1.53 -1.00
N PRO A 542 -7.51 1.46 -2.14
CA PRO A 542 -7.66 2.56 -3.06
C PRO A 542 -8.35 3.78 -2.45
#